data_2e8328c53d8ac2c7908ad746f48f50d8
#
_entry.id   2e8328c53d8ac2c7908ad746f48f50d8
#
_cell.length_a   1.000
_cell.length_b   1.000
_cell.length_c   1.000
_cell.angle_alpha   90.00
_cell.angle_beta   90.00
_cell.angle_gamma   90.00
#
_symmetry.space_group_name_H-M   'P 1'
#
loop_
_entity.id
_entity.type
_entity.pdbx_description
1 polymer ?
#
loop_
_entity_poly.entity_id
_entity_poly.type
_entity_poly.pdbx_seq_one_letter_code
_entity_poly.pdbx_strand_id
1 'polypeptide(L)'
;MKSATIFAALALACVALFAGCDSGPAKLKLGVAGPMTGTDAAFGAQLKNGAEQAVADINAAGGINGQQIELTVGDDAADPRQGVSVANNFLGEGIHFVVGHFNSGVSMPASEVYVDNGILMITPSSTNPMITERKLWNVFRTCGRDDQQGGVAGKYIAEHLKDKKVAIVHDKTTYGKGLADETKKAMNNMGVTEVLYEGVSAGEKDFAALVSKLKNAGVEVLYWGGVHTAGGLVLRQMRDQGLNAVFMSGDGIASDEFAAIAGPGAEGTLMTFGPDPQKRPEAKEIIERFEAREYKPEAYTLYSYAAVQILKQAIEATKSEDPKTVAAYMRTGVNFNTVIGDIAFDDKGDIKQVGYVMYTWMKQPDGRITYVQN
;
A
#
# COMPACT_ATOMS: atom_id res chain seq x y z
N MET A 1 -57.36 27.95 -75.62
CA MET A 1 -56.18 28.45 -76.29
C MET A 1 -55.20 28.93 -75.30
N LYS A 2 -53.97 28.40 -75.33
CA LYS A 2 -52.80 28.70 -74.63
C LYS A 2 -52.70 28.20 -73.16
N SER A 3 -52.08 27.04 -73.03
CA SER A 3 -51.49 26.44 -71.85
C SER A 3 -50.30 27.25 -71.31
N ALA A 4 -50.20 27.39 -70.00
CA ALA A 4 -48.99 27.84 -69.34
C ALA A 4 -48.60 26.79 -68.31
N THR A 5 -47.55 26.09 -68.61
CA THR A 5 -46.96 25.07 -67.76
C THR A 5 -46.03 25.75 -66.71
N ILE A 6 -46.33 25.55 -65.44
CA ILE A 6 -45.50 26.02 -64.35
C ILE A 6 -44.63 24.85 -63.90
N PHE A 7 -43.31 24.97 -64.10
CA PHE A 7 -42.26 24.09 -63.49
C PHE A 7 -42.08 24.44 -62.06
N ALA A 8 -42.44 23.53 -61.16
CA ALA A 8 -42.03 23.61 -59.74
C ALA A 8 -40.69 22.90 -59.57
N ALA A 9 -39.63 23.65 -59.28
CA ALA A 9 -38.34 23.10 -58.89
C ALA A 9 -38.35 22.72 -57.43
N LEU A 10 -38.27 21.42 -57.16
CA LEU A 10 -38.11 20.86 -55.79
C LEU A 10 -36.64 20.94 -55.41
N ALA A 11 -36.28 21.91 -54.58
CA ALA A 11 -34.95 21.96 -53.94
C ALA A 11 -34.89 20.97 -52.78
N LEU A 12 -34.22 19.83 -52.97
CA LEU A 12 -33.98 18.84 -51.93
C LEU A 12 -32.79 19.33 -51.08
N ALA A 13 -33.08 19.91 -49.92
CA ALA A 13 -32.03 20.27 -48.91
C ALA A 13 -31.61 18.99 -48.20
N CYS A 14 -30.45 18.44 -48.56
CA CYS A 14 -29.74 17.41 -47.77
C CYS A 14 -29.21 18.06 -46.51
N VAL A 15 -29.94 17.93 -45.41
CA VAL A 15 -29.37 18.17 -44.06
C VAL A 15 -28.52 16.96 -43.72
N ALA A 16 -27.22 17.08 -43.94
CA ALA A 16 -26.22 16.13 -43.41
C ALA A 16 -26.23 16.26 -41.87
N LEU A 17 -26.94 15.35 -41.22
CA LEU A 17 -26.75 15.10 -39.78
C LEU A 17 -25.34 14.56 -39.58
N PHE A 18 -24.40 15.43 -39.28
CA PHE A 18 -23.19 15.04 -38.61
C PHE A 18 -23.57 14.56 -37.20
N ALA A 19 -23.85 13.28 -37.08
CA ALA A 19 -23.76 12.60 -35.81
C ALA A 19 -22.26 12.63 -35.42
N GLY A 20 -21.80 13.75 -34.86
CA GLY A 20 -20.54 13.81 -34.15
C GLY A 20 -20.68 12.82 -32.99
N CYS A 21 -19.94 11.73 -33.05
CA CYS A 21 -19.59 11.01 -31.84
C CYS A 21 -18.86 12.05 -30.95
N ASP A 22 -19.59 12.62 -30.03
CA ASP A 22 -19.03 13.43 -28.94
C ASP A 22 -18.29 12.44 -28.01
N SER A 23 -17.13 12.00 -28.48
CA SER A 23 -16.14 11.38 -27.60
C SER A 23 -15.63 12.53 -26.75
N GLY A 24 -16.20 12.66 -25.55
CA GLY A 24 -15.69 13.59 -24.55
C GLY A 24 -14.16 13.49 -24.46
N PRO A 25 -13.48 14.49 -23.89
CA PRO A 25 -12.01 14.48 -23.81
C PRO A 25 -11.51 13.14 -23.28
N ALA A 26 -10.48 12.58 -23.92
CA ALA A 26 -9.91 11.31 -23.54
C ALA A 26 -9.59 11.33 -22.03
N LYS A 27 -9.97 10.29 -21.31
CA LYS A 27 -9.70 10.21 -19.85
C LYS A 27 -8.28 9.74 -19.61
N LEU A 28 -7.66 10.26 -18.54
CA LEU A 28 -6.41 9.71 -18.04
C LEU A 28 -6.68 8.37 -17.34
N LYS A 29 -6.06 7.31 -17.81
CA LYS A 29 -6.23 5.98 -17.22
C LYS A 29 -5.24 5.75 -16.09
N LEU A 30 -5.75 5.35 -14.92
CA LEU A 30 -5.00 5.04 -13.72
C LEU A 30 -5.36 3.63 -13.24
N GLY A 31 -4.35 2.82 -12.92
CA GLY A 31 -4.54 1.53 -12.27
C GLY A 31 -4.37 1.62 -10.76
N VAL A 32 -5.19 0.90 -10.00
CA VAL A 32 -4.89 0.55 -8.60
C VAL A 32 -4.82 -0.96 -8.47
N ALA A 33 -3.72 -1.49 -7.94
CA ALA A 33 -3.47 -2.92 -7.82
C ALA A 33 -3.11 -3.32 -6.40
N GLY A 34 -3.65 -4.44 -5.96
CA GLY A 34 -3.40 -5.02 -4.65
C GLY A 34 -4.21 -6.29 -4.44
N PRO A 35 -4.11 -6.91 -3.25
CA PRO A 35 -4.84 -8.12 -2.93
C PRO A 35 -6.32 -7.81 -2.63
N MET A 36 -7.14 -7.63 -3.65
CA MET A 36 -8.57 -7.31 -3.47
C MET A 36 -9.34 -8.50 -2.92
N THR A 37 -8.80 -9.71 -3.10
CA THR A 37 -9.33 -10.97 -2.56
C THR A 37 -8.26 -11.75 -1.79
N GLY A 38 -8.66 -12.80 -1.06
CA GLY A 38 -7.75 -13.65 -0.30
C GLY A 38 -7.49 -13.17 1.12
N THR A 39 -6.40 -13.67 1.73
CA THR A 39 -6.08 -13.43 3.15
C THR A 39 -5.66 -12.00 3.47
N ASP A 40 -5.24 -11.25 2.46
CA ASP A 40 -4.73 -9.89 2.61
C ASP A 40 -5.75 -8.84 2.10
N ALA A 41 -7.01 -9.25 1.86
CA ALA A 41 -8.05 -8.42 1.25
C ALA A 41 -8.34 -7.12 2.02
N ALA A 42 -8.14 -7.10 3.34
CA ALA A 42 -8.26 -5.88 4.14
C ALA A 42 -7.30 -4.78 3.66
N PHE A 43 -6.08 -5.14 3.27
CA PHE A 43 -5.12 -4.20 2.71
C PHE A 43 -5.47 -3.79 1.27
N GLY A 44 -5.96 -4.72 0.46
CA GLY A 44 -6.48 -4.40 -0.88
C GLY A 44 -7.62 -3.37 -0.82
N ALA A 45 -8.53 -3.53 0.14
CA ALA A 45 -9.59 -2.57 0.39
C ALA A 45 -9.05 -1.18 0.78
N GLN A 46 -8.00 -1.10 1.60
CA GLN A 46 -7.36 0.16 1.95
C GLN A 46 -6.80 0.87 0.71
N LEU A 47 -6.05 0.15 -0.14
CA LEU A 47 -5.49 0.72 -1.36
C LEU A 47 -6.59 1.20 -2.31
N LYS A 48 -7.57 0.36 -2.57
CA LYS A 48 -8.70 0.67 -3.45
C LYS A 48 -9.47 1.90 -2.98
N ASN A 49 -9.91 1.91 -1.72
CA ASN A 49 -10.69 3.03 -1.18
C ASN A 49 -9.89 4.35 -1.22
N GLY A 50 -8.60 4.30 -0.92
CA GLY A 50 -7.72 5.47 -1.00
C GLY A 50 -7.63 6.04 -2.41
N ALA A 51 -7.36 5.20 -3.40
CA ALA A 51 -7.28 5.61 -4.80
C ALA A 51 -8.63 6.09 -5.35
N GLU A 52 -9.73 5.38 -5.07
CA GLU A 52 -11.08 5.76 -5.50
C GLU A 52 -11.49 7.13 -4.96
N GLN A 53 -11.24 7.40 -3.67
CA GLN A 53 -11.57 8.71 -3.10
C GLN A 53 -10.71 9.82 -3.70
N ALA A 54 -9.41 9.59 -3.87
CA ALA A 54 -8.53 10.58 -4.49
C ALA A 54 -8.96 10.91 -5.93
N VAL A 55 -9.31 9.88 -6.70
CA VAL A 55 -9.82 10.06 -8.08
C VAL A 55 -11.15 10.82 -8.08
N ALA A 56 -12.07 10.49 -7.18
CA ALA A 56 -13.34 11.19 -7.06
C ALA A 56 -13.14 12.68 -6.75
N ASP A 57 -12.27 13.00 -5.79
CA ASP A 57 -11.99 14.38 -5.38
C ASP A 57 -11.29 15.17 -6.50
N ILE A 58 -10.34 14.57 -7.19
CA ILE A 58 -9.65 15.20 -8.32
C ILE A 58 -10.61 15.44 -9.48
N ASN A 59 -11.44 14.47 -9.80
CA ASN A 59 -12.44 14.58 -10.86
C ASN A 59 -13.49 15.65 -10.55
N ALA A 60 -13.95 15.75 -9.30
CA ALA A 60 -14.85 16.80 -8.85
C ALA A 60 -14.22 18.20 -8.95
N ALA A 61 -12.89 18.30 -8.79
CA ALA A 61 -12.13 19.55 -8.95
C ALA A 61 -11.79 19.87 -10.42
N GLY A 62 -12.25 19.09 -11.39
CA GLY A 62 -12.02 19.33 -12.83
C GLY A 62 -10.98 18.41 -13.47
N GLY A 63 -10.48 17.41 -12.75
CA GLY A 63 -9.51 16.44 -13.27
C GLY A 63 -8.06 16.92 -13.25
N ILE A 64 -7.20 16.27 -14.01
CA ILE A 64 -5.79 16.62 -14.20
C ILE A 64 -5.66 17.37 -15.54
N ASN A 65 -5.21 18.61 -15.51
CA ASN A 65 -5.15 19.47 -16.71
C ASN A 65 -6.50 19.54 -17.48
N GLY A 66 -7.64 19.46 -16.77
CA GLY A 66 -9.00 19.43 -17.35
C GLY A 66 -9.46 18.06 -17.83
N GLN A 67 -8.68 17.02 -17.64
CA GLN A 67 -8.98 15.65 -18.07
C GLN A 67 -9.41 14.81 -16.86
N GLN A 68 -10.54 14.12 -16.98
CA GLN A 68 -11.04 13.23 -15.94
C GLN A 68 -10.18 11.96 -15.86
N ILE A 69 -10.03 11.42 -14.66
CA ILE A 69 -9.35 10.15 -14.41
C ILE A 69 -10.37 9.01 -14.50
N GLU A 70 -9.98 7.96 -15.20
CA GLU A 70 -10.67 6.66 -15.18
C GLU A 70 -9.82 5.65 -14.42
N LEU A 71 -10.36 5.11 -13.32
CA LEU A 71 -9.66 4.17 -12.45
C LEU A 71 -10.03 2.73 -12.77
N THR A 72 -9.02 1.89 -13.00
CA THR A 72 -9.16 0.44 -13.12
C THR A 72 -8.58 -0.25 -11.88
N VAL A 73 -9.30 -1.23 -11.35
CA VAL A 73 -8.88 -2.01 -10.18
C VAL A 73 -8.33 -3.36 -10.64
N GLY A 74 -7.12 -3.70 -10.20
CA GLY A 74 -6.48 -5.00 -10.44
C GLY A 74 -6.36 -5.80 -9.15
N ASP A 75 -6.85 -7.05 -9.16
CA ASP A 75 -6.73 -7.98 -8.05
C ASP A 75 -5.54 -8.92 -8.27
N ASP A 76 -4.51 -8.81 -7.44
CA ASP A 76 -3.34 -9.68 -7.46
C ASP A 76 -3.41 -10.82 -6.44
N ALA A 77 -4.44 -10.85 -5.58
CA ALA A 77 -4.65 -11.86 -4.54
C ALA A 77 -3.40 -12.18 -3.68
N ALA A 78 -2.48 -11.23 -3.54
CA ALA A 78 -1.16 -11.39 -2.92
C ALA A 78 -0.26 -12.46 -3.61
N ASP A 79 -0.58 -12.88 -4.84
CA ASP A 79 0.19 -13.86 -5.62
C ASP A 79 1.06 -13.15 -6.67
N PRO A 80 2.40 -13.39 -6.67
CA PRO A 80 3.32 -12.75 -7.63
C PRO A 80 2.97 -13.01 -9.11
N ARG A 81 2.42 -14.18 -9.44
CA ARG A 81 2.01 -14.52 -10.82
C ARG A 81 0.75 -13.76 -11.22
N GLN A 82 -0.19 -13.64 -10.29
CA GLN A 82 -1.39 -12.79 -10.47
C GLN A 82 -0.98 -11.33 -10.66
N GLY A 83 -0.01 -10.82 -9.88
CA GLY A 83 0.51 -9.47 -10.04
C GLY A 83 1.09 -9.21 -11.43
N VAL A 84 1.83 -10.17 -11.99
CA VAL A 84 2.30 -10.12 -13.39
C VAL A 84 1.12 -10.13 -14.39
N SER A 85 0.08 -10.91 -14.12
CA SER A 85 -1.13 -10.94 -14.96
C SER A 85 -1.86 -9.60 -14.93
N VAL A 86 -2.02 -8.99 -13.75
CA VAL A 86 -2.59 -7.64 -13.58
C VAL A 86 -1.77 -6.60 -14.36
N ALA A 87 -0.44 -6.66 -14.26
CA ALA A 87 0.43 -5.75 -14.98
C ALA A 87 0.25 -5.83 -16.51
N ASN A 88 0.14 -7.04 -17.06
CA ASN A 88 -0.13 -7.24 -18.48
C ASN A 88 -1.55 -6.79 -18.89
N ASN A 89 -2.55 -6.97 -18.03
CA ASN A 89 -3.90 -6.47 -18.28
C ASN A 89 -3.91 -4.93 -18.35
N PHE A 90 -3.26 -4.27 -17.40
CA PHE A 90 -3.13 -2.81 -17.39
C PHE A 90 -2.44 -2.29 -18.65
N LEU A 91 -1.38 -2.98 -19.10
CA LEU A 91 -0.74 -2.66 -20.38
C LEU A 91 -1.74 -2.78 -21.55
N GLY A 92 -2.50 -3.88 -21.60
CA GLY A 92 -3.51 -4.10 -22.66
C GLY A 92 -4.61 -3.05 -22.66
N GLU A 93 -4.93 -2.47 -21.52
CA GLU A 93 -5.91 -1.39 -21.37
C GLU A 93 -5.31 0.01 -21.62
N GLY A 94 -4.01 0.13 -21.86
CA GLY A 94 -3.32 1.39 -22.07
C GLY A 94 -3.20 2.23 -20.80
N ILE A 95 -3.03 1.59 -19.64
CA ILE A 95 -2.78 2.24 -18.35
C ILE A 95 -1.27 2.46 -18.22
N HIS A 96 -0.87 3.71 -17.98
CA HIS A 96 0.55 4.10 -17.87
C HIS A 96 0.96 4.53 -16.46
N PHE A 97 0.00 4.67 -15.54
CA PHE A 97 0.23 5.04 -14.15
C PHE A 97 -0.47 4.03 -13.23
N VAL A 98 0.25 3.52 -12.24
CA VAL A 98 -0.27 2.50 -11.31
C VAL A 98 0.03 2.89 -9.86
N VAL A 99 -1.00 2.85 -9.01
CA VAL A 99 -0.87 2.84 -7.55
C VAL A 99 -0.94 1.39 -7.08
N GLY A 100 0.12 0.88 -6.51
CA GLY A 100 0.24 -0.53 -6.14
C GLY A 100 1.65 -1.05 -6.39
N HIS A 101 1.89 -2.33 -6.17
CA HIS A 101 1.06 -3.32 -5.48
C HIS A 101 1.25 -3.21 -3.95
N PHE A 102 0.47 -3.95 -3.17
CA PHE A 102 0.62 -3.97 -1.71
C PHE A 102 1.85 -4.78 -1.27
N ASN A 103 1.88 -6.06 -1.61
CA ASN A 103 2.90 -6.99 -1.16
C ASN A 103 4.22 -6.81 -1.92
N SER A 104 5.36 -6.71 -1.19
CA SER A 104 6.69 -6.56 -1.81
C SER A 104 7.00 -7.69 -2.81
N GLY A 105 6.59 -8.93 -2.51
CA GLY A 105 6.78 -10.09 -3.39
C GLY A 105 5.97 -10.03 -4.68
N VAL A 106 4.91 -9.21 -4.73
CA VAL A 106 4.09 -8.95 -5.92
C VAL A 106 4.63 -7.76 -6.70
N SER A 107 4.96 -6.68 -5.99
CA SER A 107 5.51 -5.45 -6.59
C SER A 107 6.79 -5.71 -7.37
N MET A 108 7.66 -6.61 -6.90
CA MET A 108 8.94 -6.90 -7.57
C MET A 108 8.74 -7.42 -9.00
N PRO A 109 8.08 -8.55 -9.28
CA PRO A 109 7.90 -9.03 -10.64
C PRO A 109 6.95 -8.16 -11.47
N ALA A 110 5.92 -7.54 -10.87
CA ALA A 110 5.04 -6.63 -11.58
C ALA A 110 5.80 -5.41 -12.12
N SER A 111 6.73 -4.85 -11.33
CA SER A 111 7.53 -3.70 -11.74
C SER A 111 8.49 -3.97 -12.90
N GLU A 112 8.91 -5.22 -13.11
CA GLU A 112 9.66 -5.62 -14.31
C GLU A 112 8.78 -5.52 -15.57
N VAL A 113 7.53 -5.99 -15.50
CA VAL A 113 6.58 -5.80 -16.61
C VAL A 113 6.35 -4.31 -16.87
N TYR A 114 6.20 -3.52 -15.81
CA TYR A 114 5.96 -2.09 -15.93
C TYR A 114 7.14 -1.33 -16.53
N VAL A 115 8.38 -1.63 -16.13
CA VAL A 115 9.56 -0.92 -16.63
C VAL A 115 9.78 -1.17 -18.13
N ASP A 116 9.54 -2.40 -18.57
CA ASP A 116 9.72 -2.80 -19.98
C ASP A 116 8.66 -2.16 -20.90
N ASN A 117 7.50 -1.78 -20.34
CA ASN A 117 6.37 -1.27 -21.09
C ASN A 117 6.03 0.21 -20.79
N GLY A 118 6.93 0.92 -20.15
CA GLY A 118 6.79 2.37 -19.96
C GLY A 118 5.69 2.77 -18.97
N ILE A 119 5.40 1.94 -17.95
CA ILE A 119 4.40 2.19 -16.92
C ILE A 119 5.10 2.65 -15.63
N LEU A 120 4.66 3.77 -15.04
CA LEU A 120 5.13 4.28 -13.76
C LEU A 120 4.30 3.68 -12.63
N MET A 121 4.97 3.19 -11.59
CA MET A 121 4.37 2.58 -10.40
C MET A 121 4.73 3.38 -9.14
N ILE A 122 3.73 3.71 -8.32
CA ILE A 122 3.91 4.19 -6.95
C ILE A 122 3.29 3.16 -6.00
N THR A 123 4.11 2.45 -5.24
CA THR A 123 3.58 1.56 -4.21
C THR A 123 3.36 2.32 -2.90
N PRO A 124 2.16 2.20 -2.28
CA PRO A 124 1.91 2.82 -0.98
C PRO A 124 2.43 1.99 0.22
N SER A 125 2.92 0.76 0.00
CA SER A 125 3.06 -0.22 1.08
C SER A 125 4.20 -1.22 0.93
N SER A 126 4.81 -1.39 -0.24
CA SER A 126 5.91 -2.35 -0.43
C SER A 126 7.21 -1.81 0.15
N THR A 127 7.58 -2.33 1.32
CA THR A 127 8.67 -1.80 2.15
C THR A 127 10.03 -2.48 1.92
N ASN A 128 10.08 -3.64 1.25
CA ASN A 128 11.35 -4.33 1.04
C ASN A 128 12.37 -3.42 0.32
N PRO A 129 13.61 -3.28 0.84
CA PRO A 129 14.64 -2.41 0.25
C PRO A 129 14.90 -2.70 -1.23
N MET A 130 14.81 -3.95 -1.66
CA MET A 130 15.08 -4.35 -3.04
C MET A 130 14.07 -3.79 -4.05
N ILE A 131 12.95 -3.25 -3.62
CA ILE A 131 11.99 -2.56 -4.50
C ILE A 131 12.69 -1.43 -5.26
N THR A 132 13.48 -0.62 -4.58
CA THR A 132 14.15 0.57 -5.13
C THR A 132 15.66 0.40 -5.33
N GLU A 133 16.33 -0.53 -4.62
CA GLU A 133 17.77 -0.81 -4.84
C GLU A 133 18.08 -1.30 -6.26
N ARG A 134 17.10 -1.83 -6.98
CA ARG A 134 17.22 -2.17 -8.42
C ARG A 134 17.33 -0.93 -9.33
N LYS A 135 17.06 0.27 -8.79
CA LYS A 135 17.16 1.57 -9.47
C LYS A 135 16.33 1.64 -10.76
N LEU A 136 15.16 0.98 -10.79
CA LEU A 136 14.25 1.08 -11.92
C LEU A 136 13.69 2.50 -12.01
N TRP A 137 13.67 3.06 -13.20
CA TRP A 137 13.24 4.45 -13.42
C TRP A 137 11.77 4.68 -13.07
N ASN A 138 10.94 3.64 -13.12
CA ASN A 138 9.49 3.68 -13.03
C ASN A 138 8.94 3.40 -11.63
N VAL A 139 9.79 3.14 -10.62
CA VAL A 139 9.35 2.70 -9.29
C VAL A 139 9.54 3.80 -8.26
N PHE A 140 8.48 4.05 -7.50
CA PHE A 140 8.43 4.96 -6.36
C PHE A 140 7.65 4.32 -5.22
N ARG A 141 7.82 4.82 -3.99
CA ARG A 141 7.00 4.43 -2.86
C ARG A 141 6.63 5.62 -1.96
N THR A 142 5.42 5.61 -1.40
CA THR A 142 5.00 6.58 -0.38
C THR A 142 5.24 6.06 1.05
N CYS A 143 5.53 4.78 1.23
CA CYS A 143 5.94 4.18 2.51
C CYS A 143 7.45 4.23 2.72
N GLY A 144 7.91 3.89 3.93
CA GLY A 144 9.33 3.71 4.24
C GLY A 144 9.88 2.34 3.79
N ARG A 145 11.01 1.94 4.39
CA ARG A 145 11.77 0.72 4.04
C ARG A 145 11.96 -0.19 5.25
N ASP A 146 12.07 -1.50 5.00
CA ASP A 146 12.26 -2.51 6.05
C ASP A 146 13.60 -2.37 6.78
N ASP A 147 14.65 -1.89 6.12
CA ASP A 147 15.94 -1.63 6.79
C ASP A 147 15.85 -0.51 7.83
N GLN A 148 14.99 0.48 7.63
CA GLN A 148 14.67 1.53 8.58
C GLN A 148 13.73 1.00 9.68
N GLN A 149 12.68 0.31 9.28
CA GLN A 149 11.67 -0.26 10.17
C GLN A 149 12.28 -1.32 11.11
N GLY A 150 13.04 -2.26 10.55
CA GLY A 150 13.77 -3.27 11.30
C GLY A 150 14.83 -2.65 12.21
N GLY A 151 15.44 -1.53 11.79
CA GLY A 151 16.35 -0.73 12.62
C GLY A 151 15.68 -0.23 13.89
N VAL A 152 14.47 0.35 13.77
CA VAL A 152 13.67 0.83 14.93
C VAL A 152 13.24 -0.33 15.83
N ALA A 153 12.76 -1.43 15.23
CA ALA A 153 12.35 -2.62 15.97
C ALA A 153 13.51 -3.25 16.74
N GLY A 154 14.65 -3.47 16.08
CA GLY A 154 15.86 -4.05 16.69
C GLY A 154 16.43 -3.17 17.80
N LYS A 155 16.43 -1.85 17.60
CA LYS A 155 16.82 -0.88 18.64
C LYS A 155 15.90 -0.96 19.84
N TYR A 156 14.57 -0.97 19.63
CA TYR A 156 13.61 -1.09 20.73
C TYR A 156 13.83 -2.39 21.54
N ILE A 157 14.03 -3.53 20.85
CA ILE A 157 14.34 -4.80 21.51
C ILE A 157 15.62 -4.67 22.35
N ALA A 158 16.69 -4.09 21.82
CA ALA A 158 17.97 -3.96 22.51
C ALA A 158 17.92 -2.99 23.71
N GLU A 159 17.11 -1.95 23.65
CA GLU A 159 17.02 -0.96 24.74
C GLU A 159 16.04 -1.37 25.84
N HIS A 160 14.92 -2.04 25.46
CA HIS A 160 13.81 -2.30 26.40
C HIS A 160 13.57 -3.77 26.73
N LEU A 161 14.08 -4.70 25.89
CA LEU A 161 13.81 -6.13 25.99
C LEU A 161 15.08 -7.00 25.98
N LYS A 162 16.26 -6.41 26.20
CA LYS A 162 17.57 -7.07 26.05
C LYS A 162 17.78 -8.30 26.93
N ASP A 163 17.13 -8.33 28.12
CA ASP A 163 17.27 -9.42 29.08
C ASP A 163 16.26 -10.55 28.82
N LYS A 164 15.46 -10.44 27.75
CA LYS A 164 14.44 -11.40 27.39
C LYS A 164 14.91 -12.33 26.28
N LYS A 165 14.37 -13.57 26.30
CA LYS A 165 14.60 -14.53 25.23
C LYS A 165 13.75 -14.17 24.02
N VAL A 166 14.39 -13.64 22.98
CA VAL A 166 13.76 -13.18 21.74
C VAL A 166 13.74 -14.31 20.70
N ALA A 167 12.59 -14.59 20.14
CA ALA A 167 12.46 -15.38 18.91
C ALA A 167 12.06 -14.48 17.76
N ILE A 168 12.52 -14.81 16.56
CA ILE A 168 12.09 -14.20 15.31
C ILE A 168 11.44 -15.27 14.43
N VAL A 169 10.22 -15.02 14.01
CA VAL A 169 9.48 -15.91 13.10
C VAL A 169 8.98 -15.09 11.92
N HIS A 170 9.04 -15.67 10.71
CA HIS A 170 8.56 -14.98 9.51
C HIS A 170 7.74 -15.91 8.61
N ASP A 171 6.90 -15.33 7.75
CA ASP A 171 5.99 -16.03 6.84
C ASP A 171 6.63 -16.49 5.52
N LYS A 172 7.94 -16.41 5.39
CA LYS A 172 8.74 -16.73 4.19
C LYS A 172 8.44 -15.87 2.95
N THR A 173 7.55 -14.88 3.04
CA THR A 173 7.36 -13.93 1.95
C THR A 173 8.57 -13.02 1.78
N THR A 174 8.67 -12.35 0.64
CA THR A 174 9.71 -11.34 0.39
C THR A 174 9.68 -10.22 1.44
N TYR A 175 8.48 -9.77 1.84
CA TYR A 175 8.30 -8.79 2.92
C TYR A 175 8.68 -9.39 4.26
N GLY A 176 7.97 -10.42 4.71
CA GLY A 176 8.07 -10.90 6.09
C GLY A 176 9.47 -11.41 6.45
N LYS A 177 10.12 -12.15 5.52
CA LYS A 177 11.50 -12.58 5.71
C LYS A 177 12.46 -11.37 5.68
N GLY A 178 12.28 -10.45 4.75
CA GLY A 178 13.13 -9.24 4.64
C GLY A 178 13.11 -8.41 5.90
N LEU A 179 11.93 -8.11 6.43
CA LEU A 179 11.77 -7.36 7.68
C LEU A 179 12.36 -8.11 8.89
N ALA A 180 12.16 -9.43 8.96
CA ALA A 180 12.73 -10.27 10.02
C ALA A 180 14.27 -10.24 9.99
N ASP A 181 14.87 -10.34 8.80
CA ASP A 181 16.32 -10.27 8.60
C ASP A 181 16.88 -8.90 9.04
N GLU A 182 16.24 -7.79 8.68
CA GLU A 182 16.70 -6.45 9.07
C GLU A 182 16.54 -6.22 10.58
N THR A 183 15.45 -6.69 11.19
CA THR A 183 15.28 -6.61 12.65
C THR A 183 16.33 -7.44 13.39
N LYS A 184 16.55 -8.69 12.93
CA LYS A 184 17.63 -9.54 13.47
C LYS A 184 18.98 -8.87 13.40
N LYS A 185 19.35 -8.35 12.24
CA LYS A 185 20.60 -7.65 12.00
C LYS A 185 20.75 -6.45 12.95
N ALA A 186 19.71 -5.65 13.10
CA ALA A 186 19.73 -4.46 13.95
C ALA A 186 19.92 -4.84 15.44
N MET A 187 19.15 -5.78 15.97
CA MET A 187 19.28 -6.18 17.37
C MET A 187 20.61 -6.92 17.65
N ASN A 188 21.09 -7.74 16.71
CA ASN A 188 22.38 -8.44 16.86
C ASN A 188 23.55 -7.44 16.89
N ASN A 189 23.52 -6.39 16.07
CA ASN A 189 24.52 -5.31 16.10
C ASN A 189 24.57 -4.57 17.44
N MET A 190 23.50 -4.65 18.24
CA MET A 190 23.39 -4.07 19.58
C MET A 190 23.57 -5.10 20.70
N GLY A 191 24.03 -6.31 20.37
CA GLY A 191 24.42 -7.35 21.33
C GLY A 191 23.26 -8.25 21.82
N VAL A 192 22.07 -8.17 21.21
CA VAL A 192 20.95 -9.07 21.51
C VAL A 192 20.89 -10.14 20.43
N THR A 193 20.93 -11.42 20.84
CA THR A 193 20.84 -12.55 19.90
C THR A 193 19.55 -13.32 20.14
N GLU A 194 18.87 -13.67 19.06
CA GLU A 194 17.66 -14.49 19.11
C GLU A 194 17.96 -15.93 19.53
N VAL A 195 17.05 -16.52 20.32
CA VAL A 195 17.14 -17.95 20.70
C VAL A 195 16.51 -18.86 19.64
N LEU A 196 15.72 -18.30 18.72
CA LEU A 196 15.10 -19.03 17.64
C LEU A 196 14.88 -18.09 16.44
N TYR A 197 15.23 -18.57 15.25
CA TYR A 197 14.88 -17.94 13.97
C TYR A 197 14.23 -18.98 13.06
N GLU A 198 12.95 -18.80 12.72
CA GLU A 198 12.20 -19.81 11.97
C GLU A 198 11.26 -19.19 10.95
N GLY A 199 11.06 -19.88 9.82
CA GLY A 199 10.10 -19.50 8.79
C GLY A 199 8.93 -20.48 8.71
N VAL A 200 7.70 -19.95 8.72
CA VAL A 200 6.46 -20.71 8.47
C VAL A 200 5.90 -20.36 7.10
N SER A 201 4.97 -21.15 6.58
CA SER A 201 4.33 -20.85 5.30
C SER A 201 3.25 -19.76 5.48
N ALA A 202 3.19 -18.77 4.56
CA ALA A 202 2.22 -17.68 4.63
C ALA A 202 0.75 -18.13 4.71
N GLY A 203 0.41 -19.26 4.07
CA GLY A 203 -0.93 -19.85 4.09
C GLY A 203 -1.21 -20.80 5.27
N GLU A 204 -0.25 -20.98 6.20
CA GLU A 204 -0.41 -21.83 7.38
C GLU A 204 -1.54 -21.31 8.29
N LYS A 205 -2.30 -22.22 8.87
CA LYS A 205 -3.40 -21.91 9.80
C LYS A 205 -3.23 -22.56 11.16
N ASP A 206 -2.43 -23.62 11.25
CA ASP A 206 -2.14 -24.33 12.49
C ASP A 206 -0.68 -24.11 12.90
N PHE A 207 -0.47 -23.35 13.93
CA PHE A 207 0.82 -23.02 14.49
C PHE A 207 1.15 -23.73 15.81
N ALA A 208 0.40 -24.79 16.15
CA ALA A 208 0.58 -25.51 17.41
C ALA A 208 2.01 -26.02 17.61
N ALA A 209 2.63 -26.57 16.55
CA ALA A 209 4.00 -27.01 16.57
C ALA A 209 5.01 -25.88 16.80
N LEU A 210 4.79 -24.73 16.13
CA LEU A 210 5.58 -23.51 16.34
C LEU A 210 5.48 -23.04 17.78
N VAL A 211 4.26 -22.91 18.32
CA VAL A 211 4.05 -22.44 19.69
C VAL A 211 4.71 -23.39 20.69
N SER A 212 4.65 -24.70 20.47
CA SER A 212 5.36 -25.68 21.31
C SER A 212 6.87 -25.46 21.29
N LYS A 213 7.48 -25.18 20.12
CA LYS A 213 8.90 -24.84 20.02
C LYS A 213 9.26 -23.55 20.78
N LEU A 214 8.43 -22.51 20.62
CA LEU A 214 8.63 -21.23 21.32
C LEU A 214 8.56 -21.43 22.84
N LYS A 215 7.62 -22.20 23.34
CA LYS A 215 7.51 -22.57 24.76
C LYS A 215 8.74 -23.32 25.26
N ASN A 216 9.18 -24.34 24.53
CA ASN A 216 10.35 -25.15 24.90
C ASN A 216 11.65 -24.31 24.91
N ALA A 217 11.77 -23.33 24.02
CA ALA A 217 12.88 -22.38 24.03
C ALA A 217 12.77 -21.32 25.15
N GLY A 218 11.64 -21.26 25.85
CA GLY A 218 11.37 -20.28 26.89
C GLY A 218 11.25 -18.85 26.34
N VAL A 219 10.66 -18.67 25.17
CA VAL A 219 10.53 -17.38 24.48
C VAL A 219 9.67 -16.42 25.29
N GLU A 220 10.16 -15.21 25.49
CA GLU A 220 9.49 -14.12 26.21
C GLU A 220 9.10 -12.96 25.27
N VAL A 221 9.74 -12.88 24.07
CA VAL A 221 9.42 -11.93 23.01
C VAL A 221 9.39 -12.68 21.70
N LEU A 222 8.30 -12.55 20.95
CA LEU A 222 8.22 -13.02 19.57
C LEU A 222 8.17 -11.81 18.63
N TYR A 223 9.17 -11.67 17.75
CA TYR A 223 9.09 -10.77 16.61
C TYR A 223 8.52 -11.53 15.42
N TRP A 224 7.42 -11.03 14.87
CA TRP A 224 6.73 -11.58 13.72
C TRP A 224 7.05 -10.76 12.46
N GLY A 225 7.70 -11.38 11.48
CA GLY A 225 7.88 -10.84 10.13
C GLY A 225 6.81 -11.41 9.19
N GLY A 226 5.76 -10.66 8.96
CA GLY A 226 4.64 -11.10 8.11
C GLY A 226 3.39 -10.27 8.29
N VAL A 227 2.31 -10.69 7.61
CA VAL A 227 1.06 -9.94 7.57
C VAL A 227 0.09 -10.36 8.66
N HIS A 228 -0.99 -9.58 8.80
CA HIS A 228 -1.96 -9.60 9.90
C HIS A 228 -2.68 -10.94 10.07
N THR A 229 -3.08 -11.61 8.99
CA THR A 229 -3.87 -12.83 9.08
C THR A 229 -3.08 -13.96 9.77
N ALA A 230 -1.88 -14.27 9.29
CA ALA A 230 -1.04 -15.28 9.92
C ALA A 230 -0.54 -14.83 11.30
N GLY A 231 -0.13 -13.54 11.44
CA GLY A 231 0.30 -12.96 12.71
C GLY A 231 -0.77 -13.04 13.80
N GLY A 232 -2.02 -12.72 13.47
CA GLY A 232 -3.16 -12.84 14.38
C GLY A 232 -3.43 -14.28 14.82
N LEU A 233 -3.33 -15.24 13.89
CA LEU A 233 -3.48 -16.66 14.21
C LEU A 233 -2.35 -17.19 15.10
N VAL A 234 -1.10 -16.81 14.83
CA VAL A 234 0.06 -17.14 15.69
C VAL A 234 -0.16 -16.60 17.09
N LEU A 235 -0.52 -15.33 17.23
CA LEU A 235 -0.74 -14.70 18.52
C LEU A 235 -1.88 -15.36 19.30
N ARG A 236 -3.03 -15.63 18.64
CA ARG A 236 -4.14 -16.33 19.25
C ARG A 236 -3.72 -17.68 19.78
N GLN A 237 -3.06 -18.51 18.96
CA GLN A 237 -2.62 -19.84 19.37
C GLN A 237 -1.55 -19.82 20.48
N MET A 238 -0.69 -18.78 20.49
CA MET A 238 0.21 -18.55 21.63
C MET A 238 -0.58 -18.36 22.93
N ARG A 239 -1.59 -17.51 22.92
CA ARG A 239 -2.43 -17.23 24.11
C ARG A 239 -3.23 -18.45 24.52
N ASP A 240 -3.86 -19.15 23.58
CA ASP A 240 -4.65 -20.37 23.81
C ASP A 240 -3.80 -21.49 24.47
N GLN A 241 -2.51 -21.56 24.12
CA GLN A 241 -1.57 -22.51 24.72
C GLN A 241 -0.82 -21.96 25.95
N GLY A 242 -1.20 -20.81 26.48
CA GLY A 242 -0.62 -20.21 27.66
C GLY A 242 0.76 -19.60 27.48
N LEU A 243 1.18 -19.28 26.27
CA LEU A 243 2.41 -18.54 26.00
C LEU A 243 2.12 -17.04 25.99
N ASN A 244 2.51 -16.35 27.06
CA ASN A 244 2.28 -14.91 27.26
C ASN A 244 3.49 -14.04 26.86
N ALA A 245 4.29 -14.48 25.87
CA ALA A 245 5.38 -13.68 25.34
C ALA A 245 4.84 -12.37 24.74
N VAL A 246 5.67 -11.31 24.80
CA VAL A 246 5.41 -10.06 24.07
C VAL A 246 5.39 -10.37 22.59
N PHE A 247 4.33 -9.95 21.89
CA PHE A 247 4.25 -10.05 20.44
C PHE A 247 4.63 -8.70 19.83
N MET A 248 5.56 -8.71 18.89
CA MET A 248 6.02 -7.52 18.20
C MET A 248 6.08 -7.78 16.70
N SER A 249 5.72 -6.80 15.88
CA SER A 249 5.74 -6.91 14.42
C SER A 249 6.02 -5.56 13.76
N GLY A 250 5.99 -5.55 12.44
CA GLY A 250 6.04 -4.36 11.62
C GLY A 250 4.66 -3.93 11.14
N ASP A 251 4.66 -3.10 10.13
CA ASP A 251 3.50 -2.49 9.48
C ASP A 251 2.54 -3.50 8.80
N GLY A 252 2.99 -4.72 8.56
CA GLY A 252 2.15 -5.80 8.02
C GLY A 252 0.98 -6.23 8.93
N ILE A 253 0.91 -5.76 10.18
CA ILE A 253 -0.25 -5.96 11.05
C ILE A 253 -1.10 -4.70 11.23
N ALA A 254 -0.87 -3.64 10.45
CA ALA A 254 -1.57 -2.36 10.57
C ALA A 254 -3.00 -2.41 9.96
N SER A 255 -3.82 -3.33 10.45
CA SER A 255 -5.25 -3.45 10.14
C SER A 255 -6.03 -3.89 11.36
N ASP A 256 -7.21 -3.31 11.59
CA ASP A 256 -8.12 -3.70 12.68
C ASP A 256 -8.50 -5.21 12.61
N GLU A 257 -8.37 -5.84 11.42
CA GLU A 257 -8.57 -7.28 11.24
C GLU A 257 -7.55 -8.12 12.04
N PHE A 258 -6.33 -7.62 12.27
CA PHE A 258 -5.36 -8.28 13.14
C PHE A 258 -5.94 -8.55 14.54
N ALA A 259 -6.54 -7.53 15.17
CA ALA A 259 -7.15 -7.69 16.49
C ALA A 259 -8.41 -8.56 16.44
N ALA A 260 -9.18 -8.50 15.35
CA ALA A 260 -10.33 -9.39 15.17
C ALA A 260 -9.93 -10.87 15.14
N ILE A 261 -8.80 -11.20 14.52
CA ILE A 261 -8.26 -12.56 14.43
C ILE A 261 -7.60 -12.98 15.75
N ALA A 262 -6.74 -12.12 16.31
CA ALA A 262 -5.98 -12.42 17.54
C ALA A 262 -6.85 -12.42 18.81
N GLY A 263 -8.00 -11.75 18.76
CA GLY A 263 -8.90 -11.58 19.90
C GLY A 263 -8.28 -10.71 21.01
N PRO A 264 -8.69 -10.92 22.27
CA PRO A 264 -8.19 -10.12 23.40
C PRO A 264 -6.66 -10.16 23.57
N GLY A 265 -6.02 -11.21 23.06
CA GLY A 265 -4.57 -11.36 23.12
C GLY A 265 -3.78 -10.34 22.28
N ALA A 266 -4.46 -9.56 21.43
CA ALA A 266 -3.84 -8.48 20.66
C ALA A 266 -3.42 -7.30 21.53
N GLU A 267 -4.07 -7.09 22.69
CA GLU A 267 -3.72 -6.00 23.62
C GLU A 267 -2.27 -6.14 24.10
N GLY A 268 -1.51 -5.05 24.05
CA GLY A 268 -0.09 -5.02 24.39
C GLY A 268 0.85 -5.45 23.26
N THR A 269 0.33 -5.82 22.09
CA THR A 269 1.18 -6.07 20.90
C THR A 269 1.90 -4.78 20.50
N LEU A 270 3.19 -4.91 20.20
CA LEU A 270 4.04 -3.82 19.73
C LEU A 270 4.12 -3.85 18.20
N MET A 271 4.17 -2.68 17.58
CA MET A 271 4.25 -2.56 16.13
C MET A 271 5.11 -1.34 15.74
N THR A 272 5.86 -1.47 14.66
CA THR A 272 6.49 -0.32 14.00
C THR A 272 5.64 0.10 12.80
N PHE A 273 5.42 1.40 12.65
CA PHE A 273 4.77 2.02 11.49
C PHE A 273 5.27 3.45 11.28
N GLY A 274 4.94 4.07 10.16
CA GLY A 274 5.16 5.51 9.98
C GLY A 274 4.37 6.34 11.00
N PRO A 275 4.70 7.63 11.21
CA PRO A 275 3.89 8.52 12.04
C PRO A 275 2.44 8.53 11.58
N ASP A 276 1.52 8.54 12.53
CA ASP A 276 0.08 8.42 12.27
C ASP A 276 -0.43 9.51 11.30
N PRO A 277 -0.78 9.14 10.06
CA PRO A 277 -1.21 10.11 9.08
C PRO A 277 -2.57 10.73 9.43
N GLN A 278 -3.40 10.07 10.23
CA GLN A 278 -4.71 10.57 10.63
C GLN A 278 -4.62 11.76 11.60
N LYS A 279 -3.47 11.92 12.29
CA LYS A 279 -3.22 13.05 13.19
C LYS A 279 -2.79 14.33 12.45
N ARG A 280 -2.60 14.28 11.15
CA ARG A 280 -2.17 15.42 10.36
C ARG A 280 -3.34 16.34 10.03
N PRO A 281 -3.15 17.67 10.12
CA PRO A 281 -4.20 18.63 9.74
C PRO A 281 -4.70 18.44 8.31
N GLU A 282 -3.80 18.08 7.39
CA GLU A 282 -4.08 17.85 5.96
C GLU A 282 -5.01 16.65 5.73
N ALA A 283 -5.01 15.70 6.65
CA ALA A 283 -5.85 14.50 6.55
C ALA A 283 -7.30 14.73 6.99
N LYS A 284 -7.57 15.76 7.81
CA LYS A 284 -8.85 15.92 8.50
C LYS A 284 -10.05 15.92 7.53
N GLU A 285 -10.04 16.80 6.55
CA GLU A 285 -11.13 16.91 5.58
C GLU A 285 -11.31 15.63 4.75
N ILE A 286 -10.22 14.98 4.43
CA ILE A 286 -10.24 13.72 3.65
C ILE A 286 -10.83 12.59 4.51
N ILE A 287 -10.49 12.51 5.78
CA ILE A 287 -11.07 11.53 6.72
C ILE A 287 -12.58 11.75 6.85
N GLU A 288 -13.04 12.99 7.00
CA GLU A 288 -14.47 13.33 7.04
C GLU A 288 -15.21 12.86 5.79
N ARG A 289 -14.58 12.96 4.60
CA ARG A 289 -15.15 12.43 3.34
C ARG A 289 -15.27 10.91 3.32
N PHE A 290 -14.30 10.20 3.88
CA PHE A 290 -14.37 8.74 4.03
C PHE A 290 -15.48 8.35 5.01
N GLU A 291 -15.57 9.02 6.16
CA GLU A 291 -16.59 8.77 7.17
C GLU A 291 -18.01 9.05 6.64
N ALA A 292 -18.18 10.08 5.80
CA ALA A 292 -19.46 10.37 5.12
C ALA A 292 -19.92 9.23 4.18
N ARG A 293 -19.00 8.35 3.79
CA ARG A 293 -19.26 7.13 3.00
C ARG A 293 -19.32 5.87 3.87
N GLU A 294 -19.44 6.02 5.19
CA GLU A 294 -19.43 4.92 6.16
C GLU A 294 -18.15 4.05 6.10
N TYR A 295 -17.04 4.64 5.66
CA TYR A 295 -15.73 3.99 5.62
C TYR A 295 -14.76 4.69 6.56
N LYS A 296 -14.21 3.93 7.52
CA LYS A 296 -13.14 4.43 8.40
C LYS A 296 -11.78 4.15 7.72
N PRO A 297 -11.03 5.19 7.33
CA PRO A 297 -9.74 4.96 6.70
C PRO A 297 -8.75 4.35 7.69
N GLU A 298 -8.07 3.30 7.29
CA GLU A 298 -6.89 2.77 7.96
C GLU A 298 -5.62 3.37 7.33
N ALA A 299 -4.46 3.06 7.89
CA ALA A 299 -3.22 3.75 7.54
C ALA A 299 -2.93 3.79 6.03
N TYR A 300 -2.95 2.64 5.35
CA TYR A 300 -2.61 2.57 3.92
C TYR A 300 -3.65 3.20 2.99
N THR A 301 -4.86 3.45 3.47
CA THR A 301 -5.87 4.22 2.73
C THR A 301 -5.33 5.62 2.38
N LEU A 302 -4.72 6.29 3.36
CA LEU A 302 -4.18 7.64 3.14
C LEU A 302 -2.87 7.62 2.33
N TYR A 303 -2.06 6.57 2.43
CA TYR A 303 -0.86 6.40 1.62
C TYR A 303 -1.20 6.16 0.13
N SER A 304 -2.27 5.40 -0.14
CA SER A 304 -2.78 5.21 -1.50
C SER A 304 -3.39 6.49 -2.07
N TYR A 305 -4.16 7.23 -1.26
CA TYR A 305 -4.68 8.56 -1.62
C TYR A 305 -3.52 9.51 -2.00
N ALA A 306 -2.47 9.56 -1.16
CA ALA A 306 -1.28 10.38 -1.40
C ALA A 306 -0.57 10.04 -2.71
N ALA A 307 -0.49 8.76 -3.06
CA ALA A 307 0.12 8.34 -4.33
C ALA A 307 -0.59 8.94 -5.54
N VAL A 308 -1.93 9.01 -5.51
CA VAL A 308 -2.71 9.66 -6.58
C VAL A 308 -2.50 11.18 -6.58
N GLN A 309 -2.42 11.81 -5.37
CA GLN A 309 -2.10 13.25 -5.28
C GLN A 309 -0.73 13.60 -5.89
N ILE A 310 0.26 12.74 -5.67
CA ILE A 310 1.61 12.90 -6.24
C ILE A 310 1.56 12.81 -7.77
N LEU A 311 0.89 11.79 -8.32
CA LEU A 311 0.73 11.65 -9.77
C LEU A 311 0.05 12.88 -10.38
N LYS A 312 -1.04 13.36 -9.76
CA LYS A 312 -1.72 14.59 -10.20
C LYS A 312 -0.74 15.76 -10.29
N GLN A 313 -0.05 16.05 -9.17
CA GLN A 313 0.86 17.19 -9.10
C GLN A 313 2.01 17.08 -10.10
N ALA A 314 2.57 15.88 -10.28
CA ALA A 314 3.67 15.65 -11.20
C ALA A 314 3.24 15.79 -12.67
N ILE A 315 2.07 15.26 -13.04
CA ILE A 315 1.52 15.38 -14.40
C ILE A 315 1.17 16.86 -14.72
N GLU A 316 0.57 17.57 -13.76
CA GLU A 316 0.25 19.01 -13.94
C GLU A 316 1.50 19.86 -14.07
N ALA A 317 2.52 19.62 -13.24
CA ALA A 317 3.77 20.38 -13.30
C ALA A 317 4.56 20.17 -14.60
N THR A 318 4.58 18.94 -15.09
CA THR A 318 5.27 18.59 -16.34
C THR A 318 4.44 18.88 -17.59
N LYS A 319 3.13 19.04 -17.45
CA LYS A 319 2.15 19.10 -18.56
C LYS A 319 2.30 17.91 -19.52
N SER A 320 2.64 16.77 -18.99
CA SER A 320 2.96 15.55 -19.76
C SER A 320 2.32 14.33 -19.13
N GLU A 321 1.81 13.44 -19.96
CA GLU A 321 1.35 12.10 -19.60
C GLU A 321 2.40 11.02 -19.93
N ASP A 322 3.60 11.42 -20.40
CA ASP A 322 4.70 10.49 -20.59
C ASP A 322 5.27 10.07 -19.23
N PRO A 323 5.17 8.78 -18.86
CA PRO A 323 5.62 8.31 -17.55
C PRO A 323 7.08 8.55 -17.24
N LYS A 324 7.97 8.57 -18.27
CA LYS A 324 9.39 8.84 -18.08
C LYS A 324 9.64 10.30 -17.71
N THR A 325 8.93 11.22 -18.37
CA THR A 325 8.97 12.66 -18.06
C THR A 325 8.48 12.92 -16.65
N VAL A 326 7.35 12.31 -16.26
CA VAL A 326 6.77 12.41 -14.91
C VAL A 326 7.73 11.84 -13.86
N ALA A 327 8.29 10.66 -14.09
CA ALA A 327 9.26 10.02 -13.18
C ALA A 327 10.53 10.85 -13.01
N ALA A 328 11.06 11.42 -14.11
CA ALA A 328 12.23 12.29 -14.03
C ALA A 328 11.97 13.53 -13.17
N TYR A 329 10.79 14.16 -13.31
CA TYR A 329 10.40 15.29 -12.49
C TYR A 329 10.27 14.90 -11.01
N MET A 330 9.65 13.75 -10.70
CA MET A 330 9.52 13.28 -9.32
C MET A 330 10.88 13.09 -8.63
N ARG A 331 11.93 12.69 -9.37
CA ARG A 331 13.29 12.50 -8.84
C ARG A 331 14.09 13.79 -8.65
N THR A 332 13.59 14.94 -9.08
CA THR A 332 14.31 16.22 -8.85
C THR A 332 14.37 16.61 -7.38
N GLY A 333 13.64 15.91 -6.50
CA GLY A 333 13.53 16.22 -5.10
C GLY A 333 12.51 17.33 -4.79
N VAL A 334 11.63 17.63 -5.74
CA VAL A 334 10.49 18.54 -5.52
C VAL A 334 9.60 17.98 -4.42
N ASN A 335 9.04 18.89 -3.61
CA ASN A 335 8.07 18.52 -2.58
C ASN A 335 6.66 18.41 -3.20
N PHE A 336 5.98 17.31 -2.86
CA PHE A 336 4.58 17.07 -3.15
C PHE A 336 3.78 17.24 -1.86
N ASN A 337 2.79 18.10 -1.88
CA ASN A 337 1.86 18.30 -0.77
C ASN A 337 0.83 17.17 -0.77
N THR A 338 0.78 16.39 0.29
CA THR A 338 -0.11 15.22 0.35
C THR A 338 -0.86 15.13 1.67
N VAL A 339 -1.89 14.30 1.69
CA VAL A 339 -2.67 13.98 2.90
C VAL A 339 -1.81 13.36 4.02
N ILE A 340 -0.66 12.79 3.69
CA ILE A 340 0.29 12.23 4.66
C ILE A 340 1.49 13.17 4.91
N GLY A 341 1.38 14.44 4.51
CA GLY A 341 2.39 15.49 4.61
C GLY A 341 3.19 15.66 3.33
N ASP A 342 4.22 16.50 3.41
CA ASP A 342 5.10 16.76 2.28
C ASP A 342 5.98 15.56 1.96
N ILE A 343 5.99 15.15 0.70
CA ILE A 343 6.80 14.04 0.21
C ILE A 343 7.76 14.54 -0.87
N ALA A 344 9.03 14.19 -0.74
CA ALA A 344 10.03 14.31 -1.79
C ALA A 344 10.74 12.98 -1.97
N PHE A 345 11.09 12.65 -3.23
CA PHE A 345 11.78 11.40 -3.55
C PHE A 345 13.28 11.61 -3.69
N ASP A 346 14.04 10.56 -3.37
CA ASP A 346 15.44 10.45 -3.70
C ASP A 346 15.65 9.92 -5.14
N ASP A 347 16.90 9.69 -5.52
CA ASP A 347 17.28 9.19 -6.85
C ASP A 347 16.82 7.74 -7.13
N LYS A 348 16.49 6.97 -6.09
CA LYS A 348 15.98 5.61 -6.22
C LYS A 348 14.45 5.54 -6.30
N GLY A 349 13.75 6.59 -5.88
CA GLY A 349 12.29 6.64 -5.76
C GLY A 349 11.78 6.36 -4.33
N ASP A 350 12.67 6.38 -3.34
CA ASP A 350 12.31 6.33 -1.92
C ASP A 350 11.93 7.73 -1.41
N ILE A 351 11.04 7.78 -0.42
CA ILE A 351 10.75 9.06 0.25
C ILE A 351 11.94 9.49 1.11
N LYS A 352 12.26 10.80 1.07
CA LYS A 352 13.37 11.39 1.84
C LYS A 352 13.05 11.53 3.32
N GLN A 353 11.80 11.87 3.62
CA GLN A 353 11.31 12.02 4.99
C GLN A 353 10.84 10.66 5.50
N VAL A 354 11.70 9.97 6.21
CA VAL A 354 11.35 8.67 6.79
C VAL A 354 11.41 8.75 8.30
N GLY A 355 10.39 8.26 8.95
CA GLY A 355 10.36 8.02 10.37
C GLY A 355 9.47 6.82 10.65
N TYR A 356 10.05 5.75 11.16
CA TYR A 356 9.25 4.71 11.82
C TYR A 356 9.18 5.03 13.30
N VAL A 357 8.02 4.79 13.89
CA VAL A 357 7.75 4.97 15.32
C VAL A 357 7.10 3.73 15.88
N MET A 358 7.12 3.62 17.20
CA MET A 358 6.48 2.51 17.90
C MET A 358 4.99 2.78 18.08
N TYR A 359 4.22 1.73 17.96
CA TYR A 359 2.80 1.67 18.28
C TYR A 359 2.55 0.55 19.27
N THR A 360 1.49 0.71 20.05
CA THR A 360 0.97 -0.34 20.92
C THR A 360 -0.50 -0.61 20.58
N TRP A 361 -0.88 -1.86 20.46
CA TRP A 361 -2.27 -2.26 20.35
C TRP A 361 -2.94 -2.12 21.70
N MET A 362 -3.97 -1.29 21.78
CA MET A 362 -4.63 -0.90 23.03
C MET A 362 -6.14 -1.04 22.92
N LYS A 363 -6.74 -1.50 24.00
CA LYS A 363 -8.21 -1.51 24.13
C LYS A 363 -8.71 -0.08 24.31
N GLN A 364 -9.65 0.31 23.45
CA GLN A 364 -10.28 1.62 23.45
C GLN A 364 -11.50 1.63 24.39
N PRO A 365 -12.00 2.82 24.77
CA PRO A 365 -13.19 2.94 25.62
C PRO A 365 -14.44 2.28 25.07
N ASP A 366 -14.56 2.14 23.75
CA ASP A 366 -15.66 1.44 23.05
C ASP A 366 -15.49 -0.09 23.02
N GLY A 367 -14.40 -0.60 23.62
CA GLY A 367 -14.09 -2.02 23.72
C GLY A 367 -13.29 -2.60 22.54
N ARG A 368 -13.10 -1.85 21.45
CA ARG A 368 -12.25 -2.27 20.32
C ARG A 368 -10.78 -2.24 20.72
N ILE A 369 -10.00 -3.14 20.13
CA ILE A 369 -8.53 -3.13 20.24
C ILE A 369 -7.99 -2.62 18.92
N THR A 370 -7.24 -1.53 18.95
CA THR A 370 -6.60 -0.93 17.78
C THR A 370 -5.21 -0.38 18.13
N TYR A 371 -4.42 -0.09 17.12
CA TYR A 371 -3.06 0.40 17.31
C TYR A 371 -3.04 1.91 17.54
N VAL A 372 -2.22 2.33 18.51
CA VAL A 372 -2.04 3.74 18.91
C VAL A 372 -0.55 4.05 18.91
N GLN A 373 -0.16 5.17 18.31
CA GLN A 373 1.21 5.65 18.34
C GLN A 373 1.62 6.03 19.75
N ASN A 374 2.75 5.52 20.22
CA ASN A 374 3.34 5.74 21.54
C ASN A 374 3.82 7.19 21.75
#